data_41355cc7492911747a4d750d95e18c63
#
_entry.id   41355cc7492911747a4d750d95e18c63
#
_cell.length_a   1.000
_cell.length_b   1.000
_cell.length_c   1.000
_cell.angle_alpha   90.00
_cell.angle_beta   90.00
_cell.angle_gamma   90.00
#
_symmetry.space_group_name_H-M   'P 1'
#
loop_
_entity.id
_entity.type
_entity.pdbx_description
1 polymer ?
#
loop_
_entity_poly.entity_id
_entity_poly.type
_entity_poly.pdbx_seq_one_letter_code
_entity_poly.pdbx_strand_id
1 'polypeptide(L)'
;MKTFLHVDPGSLNKADIKGFNNDNWSEIRFDINNNVNTDIEGTLLDMNQVSNESVDAIYSCHNIEHVYPHEVEIVLNEFLRVLKDDGMVVLTCPDLQSACEYVAKDSLFETLYESDFGPMTPMDILYGLSGELTKGNHFMAHKSGFTYSALLGVFIHAGFKKWIGGRRSKSYELCLIACKGEKSDGELHKLALQFLP
;
A
#
# COMPACT_ATOMS: atom_id res chain seq x y z
N MET A 1 -3.70 -2.14 -23.73
CA MET A 1 -4.17 -1.56 -22.45
C MET A 1 -3.48 -2.32 -21.35
N LYS A 2 -2.88 -1.64 -20.39
CA LYS A 2 -2.25 -2.27 -19.21
C LYS A 2 -3.30 -2.54 -18.13
N THR A 3 -3.05 -3.53 -17.30
CA THR A 3 -3.95 -3.89 -16.18
C THR A 3 -3.24 -3.66 -14.86
N PHE A 4 -3.92 -3.02 -13.90
CA PHE A 4 -3.44 -2.99 -12.54
C PHE A 4 -4.44 -3.65 -11.58
N LEU A 5 -3.89 -4.33 -10.58
CA LEU A 5 -4.64 -4.89 -9.48
C LEU A 5 -4.70 -3.86 -8.36
N HIS A 6 -5.90 -3.42 -8.03
CA HIS A 6 -6.16 -2.51 -6.92
C HIS A 6 -6.53 -3.36 -5.71
N VAL A 7 -5.60 -3.52 -4.78
CA VAL A 7 -5.79 -4.37 -3.61
C VAL A 7 -6.40 -3.56 -2.46
N ASP A 8 -7.40 -4.14 -1.82
CA ASP A 8 -8.20 -3.56 -0.73
C ASP A 8 -8.60 -2.09 -1.01
N PRO A 9 -9.26 -1.84 -2.16
CA PRO A 9 -9.56 -0.49 -2.63
C PRO A 9 -10.55 0.27 -1.75
N GLY A 10 -11.36 -0.42 -0.94
CA GLY A 10 -12.41 0.22 -0.19
C GLY A 10 -13.30 1.09 -1.09
N SER A 11 -13.47 2.37 -0.73
CA SER A 11 -14.24 3.36 -1.51
C SER A 11 -13.39 4.10 -2.55
N LEU A 12 -12.08 3.90 -2.62
CA LEU A 12 -11.21 4.61 -3.55
C LEU A 12 -11.50 4.20 -4.99
N ASN A 13 -11.59 5.17 -5.89
CA ASN A 13 -11.86 4.94 -7.31
C ASN A 13 -10.59 5.13 -8.14
N LYS A 14 -10.48 4.39 -9.24
CA LYS A 14 -9.39 4.54 -10.22
C LYS A 14 -9.17 6.01 -10.63
N ALA A 15 -10.24 6.79 -10.78
CA ALA A 15 -10.18 8.18 -11.22
C ALA A 15 -9.35 9.08 -10.26
N ASP A 16 -9.26 8.70 -9.00
CA ASP A 16 -8.56 9.45 -7.95
C ASP A 16 -7.10 9.02 -7.78
N ILE A 17 -6.68 7.94 -8.48
CA ILE A 17 -5.34 7.37 -8.35
C ILE A 17 -4.40 7.96 -9.39
N LYS A 18 -3.45 8.75 -8.94
CA LYS A 18 -2.43 9.35 -9.80
C LYS A 18 -1.72 8.29 -10.65
N GLY A 19 -1.62 8.55 -11.96
CA GLY A 19 -0.97 7.67 -12.93
C GLY A 19 -1.84 6.53 -13.46
N PHE A 20 -2.87 6.12 -12.71
CA PHE A 20 -3.84 5.10 -13.15
C PHE A 20 -5.15 5.70 -13.69
N ASN A 21 -5.41 6.97 -13.45
CA ASN A 21 -6.62 7.73 -13.79
C ASN A 21 -6.75 8.08 -15.30
N ASN A 22 -6.41 7.16 -16.17
CA ASN A 22 -6.46 7.35 -17.62
C ASN A 22 -6.83 6.06 -18.35
N ASP A 23 -7.12 6.15 -19.66
CA ASP A 23 -7.61 5.04 -20.49
C ASP A 23 -6.54 3.99 -20.85
N ASN A 24 -5.27 4.24 -20.51
CA ASN A 24 -4.21 3.25 -20.73
C ASN A 24 -4.25 2.10 -19.72
N TRP A 25 -4.98 2.27 -18.62
CA TRP A 25 -5.09 1.32 -17.53
C TRP A 25 -6.50 0.76 -17.37
N SER A 26 -6.60 -0.54 -17.20
CA SER A 26 -7.77 -1.27 -16.72
C SER A 26 -7.58 -1.61 -15.26
N GLU A 27 -8.57 -1.38 -14.42
CA GLU A 27 -8.59 -1.74 -13.00
C GLU A 27 -9.19 -3.14 -12.83
N ILE A 28 -8.59 -3.94 -11.95
CA ILE A 28 -9.20 -5.12 -11.33
C ILE A 28 -9.19 -4.86 -9.82
N ARG A 29 -10.36 -4.82 -9.20
CA ARG A 29 -10.55 -4.57 -7.77
C ARG A 29 -10.52 -5.89 -7.01
N PHE A 30 -9.56 -6.02 -6.10
CA PHE A 30 -9.36 -7.21 -5.27
C PHE A 30 -9.50 -6.82 -3.80
N ASP A 31 -10.46 -7.39 -3.08
CA ASP A 31 -10.75 -7.03 -1.68
C ASP A 31 -11.26 -8.26 -0.91
N ILE A 32 -10.98 -8.31 0.39
CA ILE A 32 -11.54 -9.31 1.30
C ILE A 32 -13.03 -9.04 1.60
N ASN A 33 -13.47 -7.80 1.42
CA ASN A 33 -14.83 -7.37 1.69
C ASN A 33 -15.63 -7.29 0.39
N ASN A 34 -16.56 -8.23 0.19
CA ASN A 34 -17.43 -8.25 -0.98
C ASN A 34 -18.57 -7.21 -0.96
N ASN A 35 -18.73 -6.43 0.12
CA ASN A 35 -19.69 -5.34 0.19
C ASN A 35 -19.18 -4.04 -0.46
N VAL A 36 -17.90 -3.96 -0.81
CA VAL A 36 -17.35 -2.91 -1.66
C VAL A 36 -17.39 -3.39 -3.11
N ASN A 37 -17.40 -2.48 -4.08
CA ASN A 37 -17.44 -2.84 -5.50
C ASN A 37 -16.14 -3.62 -5.90
N THR A 38 -16.16 -4.94 -5.67
CA THR A 38 -15.02 -5.86 -5.79
C THR A 38 -15.22 -6.77 -7.02
N ASP A 39 -14.21 -6.91 -7.87
CA ASP A 39 -14.21 -7.84 -9.00
C ASP A 39 -13.79 -9.24 -8.56
N ILE A 40 -12.85 -9.33 -7.62
CA ILE A 40 -12.30 -10.58 -7.08
C ILE A 40 -12.29 -10.48 -5.56
N GLU A 41 -13.03 -11.38 -4.89
CA GLU A 41 -12.98 -11.52 -3.43
C GLU A 41 -11.79 -12.40 -3.04
N GLY A 42 -10.94 -11.91 -2.12
CA GLY A 42 -9.75 -12.66 -1.67
C GLY A 42 -8.98 -11.94 -0.58
N THR A 43 -7.93 -12.57 -0.10
CA THR A 43 -7.02 -12.02 0.90
C THR A 43 -5.64 -11.82 0.33
N LEU A 44 -4.89 -10.82 0.81
CA LEU A 44 -3.49 -10.58 0.40
C LEU A 44 -2.58 -11.78 0.70
N LEU A 45 -2.99 -12.66 1.61
CA LEU A 45 -2.23 -13.86 1.98
C LEU A 45 -2.40 -15.02 0.98
N ASP A 46 -3.45 -14.99 0.16
CA ASP A 46 -3.75 -16.00 -0.86
C ASP A 46 -4.52 -15.34 -2.00
N MET A 47 -3.81 -15.00 -3.06
CA MET A 47 -4.37 -14.38 -4.26
C MET A 47 -4.54 -15.40 -5.40
N ASN A 48 -4.93 -16.63 -5.08
CA ASN A 48 -5.01 -17.75 -6.05
C ASN A 48 -5.98 -17.52 -7.21
N GLN A 49 -6.96 -16.62 -7.04
CA GLN A 49 -7.91 -16.20 -8.09
C GLN A 49 -7.25 -15.32 -9.16
N VAL A 50 -6.09 -14.73 -8.86
CA VAL A 50 -5.32 -13.92 -9.80
C VAL A 50 -4.22 -14.79 -10.41
N SER A 51 -4.24 -14.94 -11.73
CA SER A 51 -3.28 -15.77 -12.46
C SER A 51 -1.85 -15.24 -12.32
N ASN A 52 -0.87 -16.13 -12.41
CA ASN A 52 0.54 -15.74 -12.45
C ASN A 52 0.80 -14.81 -13.63
N GLU A 53 1.66 -13.80 -13.43
CA GLU A 53 2.16 -12.90 -14.48
C GLU A 53 1.04 -12.25 -15.32
N SER A 54 -0.07 -11.91 -14.67
CA SER A 54 -1.29 -11.43 -15.35
C SER A 54 -1.45 -9.91 -15.30
N VAL A 55 -0.84 -9.21 -14.31
CA VAL A 55 -1.03 -7.78 -14.12
C VAL A 55 0.27 -6.99 -14.35
N ASP A 56 0.12 -5.78 -14.89
CA ASP A 56 1.25 -4.88 -15.19
C ASP A 56 1.64 -4.04 -13.96
N ALA A 57 0.71 -3.85 -13.03
CA ALA A 57 0.98 -3.16 -11.77
C ALA A 57 0.06 -3.65 -10.65
N ILE A 58 0.49 -3.42 -9.40
CA ILE A 58 -0.33 -3.51 -8.20
C ILE A 58 -0.36 -2.11 -7.56
N TYR A 59 -1.55 -1.65 -7.19
CA TYR A 59 -1.73 -0.47 -6.35
C TYR A 59 -2.22 -0.89 -4.98
N SER A 60 -1.46 -0.56 -3.95
CA SER A 60 -1.71 -0.90 -2.54
C SER A 60 -1.59 0.35 -1.68
N CYS A 61 -2.71 0.83 -1.16
CA CYS A 61 -2.79 2.06 -0.38
C CYS A 61 -3.32 1.75 1.01
N HIS A 62 -2.45 1.84 2.02
CA HIS A 62 -2.80 1.54 3.42
C HIS A 62 -3.36 0.12 3.64
N ASN A 63 -2.60 -0.90 3.21
CA ASN A 63 -3.02 -2.30 3.30
C ASN A 63 -1.98 -3.20 3.99
N ILE A 64 -0.68 -2.98 3.71
CA ILE A 64 0.39 -3.87 4.19
C ILE A 64 0.53 -3.85 5.71
N GLU A 65 0.10 -2.78 6.37
CA GLU A 65 0.05 -2.66 7.82
C GLU A 65 -1.03 -3.52 8.48
N HIS A 66 -2.01 -4.00 7.70
CA HIS A 66 -3.10 -4.86 8.18
C HIS A 66 -2.77 -6.34 8.22
N VAL A 67 -1.54 -6.74 7.85
CA VAL A 67 -1.04 -8.11 8.01
C VAL A 67 0.01 -8.19 9.11
N TYR A 68 0.17 -9.37 9.74
CA TYR A 68 1.20 -9.56 10.76
C TYR A 68 2.61 -9.54 10.15
N PRO A 69 3.65 -9.20 10.94
CA PRO A 69 5.01 -9.11 10.42
C PRO A 69 5.52 -10.36 9.72
N HIS A 70 5.13 -11.55 10.19
CA HIS A 70 5.51 -12.83 9.56
C HIS A 70 4.72 -13.15 8.29
N GLU A 71 3.63 -12.44 8.02
CA GLU A 71 2.79 -12.60 6.83
C GLU A 71 3.23 -11.68 5.68
N VAL A 72 4.00 -10.63 5.96
CA VAL A 72 4.44 -9.65 4.96
C VAL A 72 5.16 -10.32 3.79
N GLU A 73 6.04 -11.30 4.08
CA GLU A 73 6.74 -12.04 3.03
C GLU A 73 5.78 -12.83 2.15
N ILE A 74 4.71 -13.42 2.71
CA ILE A 74 3.69 -14.14 1.95
C ILE A 74 3.00 -13.19 0.97
N VAL A 75 2.58 -12.00 1.45
CA VAL A 75 1.95 -10.96 0.60
C VAL A 75 2.87 -10.54 -0.54
N LEU A 76 4.15 -10.27 -0.24
CA LEU A 76 5.09 -9.82 -1.26
C LEU A 76 5.42 -10.91 -2.30
N ASN A 77 5.42 -12.19 -1.90
CA ASN A 77 5.55 -13.31 -2.80
C ASN A 77 4.34 -13.44 -3.73
N GLU A 78 3.12 -13.25 -3.23
CA GLU A 78 1.90 -13.20 -4.05
C GLU A 78 1.95 -12.01 -5.03
N PHE A 79 2.40 -10.83 -4.59
CA PHE A 79 2.60 -9.69 -5.47
C PHE A 79 3.58 -10.02 -6.61
N LEU A 80 4.73 -10.62 -6.30
CA LEU A 80 5.69 -11.05 -7.31
C LEU A 80 5.12 -12.10 -8.25
N ARG A 81 4.31 -13.03 -7.74
CA ARG A 81 3.70 -14.10 -8.54
C ARG A 81 2.72 -13.54 -9.59
N VAL A 82 1.84 -12.61 -9.20
CA VAL A 82 0.80 -12.09 -10.10
C VAL A 82 1.33 -11.01 -11.05
N LEU A 83 2.42 -10.32 -10.69
CA LEU A 83 3.07 -9.32 -11.55
C LEU A 83 3.74 -9.97 -12.76
N LYS A 84 3.57 -9.38 -13.93
CA LYS A 84 4.41 -9.63 -15.10
C LYS A 84 5.87 -9.28 -14.79
N ASP A 85 6.82 -9.78 -15.58
CA ASP A 85 8.26 -9.56 -15.37
C ASP A 85 8.64 -8.06 -15.34
N ASP A 86 7.96 -7.24 -16.12
CA ASP A 86 8.16 -5.79 -16.19
C ASP A 86 7.27 -5.01 -15.21
N GLY A 87 6.50 -5.72 -14.38
CA GLY A 87 5.50 -5.17 -13.48
C GLY A 87 6.09 -4.45 -12.26
N MET A 88 5.23 -3.66 -11.63
CA MET A 88 5.60 -2.87 -10.44
C MET A 88 4.50 -2.87 -9.40
N VAL A 89 4.90 -2.68 -8.14
CA VAL A 89 4.00 -2.30 -7.04
C VAL A 89 4.11 -0.80 -6.82
N VAL A 90 3.00 -0.11 -6.68
CA VAL A 90 2.90 1.26 -6.15
C VAL A 90 2.22 1.15 -4.79
N LEU A 91 2.94 1.48 -3.73
CA LEU A 91 2.48 1.26 -2.36
C LEU A 91 2.60 2.53 -1.53
N THR A 92 1.60 2.76 -0.67
CA THR A 92 1.69 3.69 0.45
C THR A 92 1.30 2.97 1.75
N CYS A 93 1.91 3.36 2.85
CA CYS A 93 1.55 2.90 4.19
C CYS A 93 1.92 3.96 5.23
N PRO A 94 1.41 3.90 6.47
CA PRO A 94 1.77 4.85 7.52
C PRO A 94 3.28 4.85 7.82
N ASP A 95 3.83 6.03 8.10
CA ASP A 95 5.21 6.18 8.57
C ASP A 95 5.27 6.01 10.09
N LEU A 96 5.57 4.79 10.52
CA LEU A 96 5.70 4.44 11.92
C LEU A 96 6.72 5.32 12.66
N GLN A 97 7.82 5.68 12.00
CA GLN A 97 8.86 6.51 12.62
C GLN A 97 8.30 7.89 12.99
N SER A 98 7.53 8.51 12.08
CA SER A 98 6.90 9.81 12.35
C SER A 98 5.94 9.75 13.53
N ALA A 99 5.10 8.72 13.64
CA ALA A 99 4.20 8.54 14.77
C ALA A 99 4.97 8.37 16.08
N CYS A 100 6.03 7.54 16.08
CA CYS A 100 6.87 7.31 17.26
C CYS A 100 7.60 8.59 17.74
N GLU A 101 7.93 9.51 16.86
CA GLU A 101 8.54 10.82 17.23
C GLU A 101 7.58 11.67 18.09
N TYR A 102 6.26 11.57 17.87
CA TYR A 102 5.24 12.20 18.72
C TYR A 102 5.01 11.46 20.01
N VAL A 103 4.95 10.12 19.96
CA VAL A 103 4.82 9.29 21.15
C VAL A 103 5.98 9.54 22.13
N ALA A 104 7.21 9.67 21.62
CA ALA A 104 8.39 9.97 22.43
C ALA A 104 8.34 11.35 23.13
N LYS A 105 7.43 12.23 22.69
CA LYS A 105 7.17 13.55 23.31
C LYS A 105 5.90 13.57 24.16
N ASP A 106 5.33 12.40 24.47
CA ASP A 106 4.07 12.24 25.22
C ASP A 106 2.84 12.86 24.51
N SER A 107 2.87 12.86 23.15
CA SER A 107 1.84 13.47 22.29
C SER A 107 1.04 12.40 21.53
N LEU A 108 0.65 11.30 22.18
CA LEU A 108 -0.02 10.15 21.54
C LEU A 108 -1.36 10.51 20.89
N PHE A 109 -2.08 11.48 21.41
CA PHE A 109 -3.41 11.90 20.94
C PHE A 109 -3.41 13.28 20.27
N GLU A 110 -2.23 13.85 19.97
CA GLU A 110 -2.14 15.10 19.21
C GLU A 110 -2.62 14.89 17.78
N THR A 111 -3.42 15.82 17.24
CA THR A 111 -3.84 15.75 15.84
C THR A 111 -2.67 16.08 14.93
N LEU A 112 -2.28 15.11 14.10
CA LEU A 112 -1.21 15.25 13.11
C LEU A 112 -1.69 15.95 11.84
N TYR A 113 -2.86 15.54 11.37
CA TYR A 113 -3.53 16.10 10.18
C TYR A 113 -5.02 15.76 10.18
N GLU A 114 -5.79 16.48 9.38
CA GLU A 114 -7.19 16.18 9.11
C GLU A 114 -7.29 15.27 7.88
N SER A 115 -8.11 14.23 7.99
CA SER A 115 -8.45 13.31 6.90
C SER A 115 -9.96 13.27 6.68
N ASP A 116 -10.41 12.61 5.63
CA ASP A 116 -11.83 12.38 5.35
C ASP A 116 -12.53 11.57 6.47
N PHE A 117 -11.76 10.88 7.30
CA PHE A 117 -12.23 10.12 8.46
C PHE A 117 -12.16 10.91 9.78
N GLY A 118 -11.77 12.18 9.72
CA GLY A 118 -11.56 13.05 10.86
C GLY A 118 -10.08 13.24 11.24
N PRO A 119 -9.80 13.80 12.44
CA PRO A 119 -8.44 14.06 12.89
C PRO A 119 -7.66 12.77 13.09
N MET A 120 -6.48 12.68 12.49
CA MET A 120 -5.57 11.56 12.60
C MET A 120 -4.53 11.82 13.69
N THR A 121 -4.34 10.86 14.57
CA THR A 121 -3.43 10.93 15.71
C THR A 121 -2.31 9.88 15.59
N PRO A 122 -1.20 9.99 16.35
CA PRO A 122 -0.23 8.91 16.46
C PRO A 122 -0.85 7.56 16.87
N MET A 123 -1.91 7.60 17.71
CA MET A 123 -2.66 6.41 18.11
C MET A 123 -3.28 5.70 16.91
N ASP A 124 -3.90 6.45 15.98
CA ASP A 124 -4.52 5.88 14.77
C ASP A 124 -3.47 5.33 13.81
N ILE A 125 -2.30 5.99 13.69
CA ILE A 125 -1.19 5.50 12.87
C ILE A 125 -0.60 4.20 13.45
N LEU A 126 -0.55 4.05 14.77
CA LEU A 126 0.02 2.86 15.43
C LEU A 126 -0.93 1.67 15.42
N TYR A 127 -2.22 1.90 15.66
CA TYR A 127 -3.16 0.82 15.97
C TYR A 127 -4.32 0.69 14.99
N GLY A 128 -4.42 1.61 14.02
CA GLY A 128 -5.51 1.64 13.06
C GLY A 128 -6.60 2.63 13.44
N LEU A 129 -7.45 2.94 12.47
CA LEU A 129 -8.46 4.00 12.55
C LEU A 129 -9.50 3.73 13.65
N SER A 130 -9.36 4.42 14.78
CA SER A 130 -10.17 4.22 15.99
C SER A 130 -11.67 4.30 15.73
N GLY A 131 -12.10 5.22 14.84
CA GLY A 131 -13.50 5.38 14.45
C GLY A 131 -14.09 4.15 13.76
N GLU A 132 -13.32 3.45 12.94
CA GLU A 132 -13.74 2.22 12.27
C GLU A 132 -13.70 1.01 13.21
N LEU A 133 -12.66 0.92 14.04
CA LEU A 133 -12.54 -0.13 15.05
C LEU A 133 -13.72 -0.13 16.03
N THR A 134 -14.16 1.05 16.44
CA THR A 134 -15.34 1.22 17.32
C THR A 134 -16.63 0.70 16.68
N LYS A 135 -16.74 0.75 15.35
CA LYS A 135 -17.87 0.19 14.59
C LYS A 135 -17.80 -1.33 14.41
N GLY A 136 -16.74 -1.97 14.93
CA GLY A 136 -16.49 -3.41 14.78
C GLY A 136 -15.74 -3.79 13.49
N ASN A 137 -15.25 -2.82 12.72
CA ASN A 137 -14.43 -3.08 11.54
C ASN A 137 -12.98 -3.40 11.95
N HIS A 138 -12.76 -4.61 12.47
CA HIS A 138 -11.45 -5.05 12.97
C HIS A 138 -10.41 -5.28 11.87
N PHE A 139 -10.80 -5.30 10.59
CA PHE A 139 -9.85 -5.33 9.47
C PHE A 139 -9.00 -4.07 9.41
N MET A 140 -9.49 -2.95 9.94
CA MET A 140 -8.76 -1.67 10.03
C MET A 140 -7.71 -1.61 11.15
N ALA A 141 -7.53 -2.70 11.92
CA ALA A 141 -6.47 -2.75 12.92
C ALA A 141 -5.09 -2.92 12.26
N HIS A 142 -4.13 -2.08 12.65
CA HIS A 142 -2.74 -2.24 12.24
C HIS A 142 -2.08 -3.35 13.05
N LYS A 143 -1.58 -4.36 12.37
CA LYS A 143 -0.89 -5.52 12.94
C LYS A 143 0.63 -5.42 12.77
N SER A 144 1.08 -4.55 11.87
CA SER A 144 2.48 -4.22 11.63
C SER A 144 2.64 -2.73 11.34
N GLY A 145 3.88 -2.28 11.20
CA GLY A 145 4.19 -0.90 10.83
C GLY A 145 5.64 -0.79 10.36
N PHE A 146 5.91 0.22 9.53
CA PHE A 146 7.18 0.32 8.84
C PHE A 146 7.85 1.67 9.04
N THR A 147 9.17 1.65 9.20
CA THR A 147 10.04 2.76 8.81
C THR A 147 10.40 2.60 7.34
N TYR A 148 10.88 3.64 6.68
CA TYR A 148 11.22 3.54 5.25
C TYR A 148 12.26 2.46 4.97
N SER A 149 13.31 2.36 5.79
CA SER A 149 14.35 1.34 5.62
C SER A 149 13.83 -0.09 5.87
N ALA A 150 12.92 -0.27 6.83
CA ALA A 150 12.30 -1.57 7.09
C ALA A 150 11.39 -1.99 5.92
N LEU A 151 10.54 -1.08 5.42
CA LEU A 151 9.69 -1.32 4.26
C LEU A 151 10.54 -1.73 3.04
N LEU A 152 11.57 -0.95 2.75
CA LEU A 152 12.48 -1.26 1.64
C LEU A 152 13.16 -2.61 1.83
N GLY A 153 13.62 -2.90 3.05
CA GLY A 153 14.28 -4.17 3.39
C GLY A 153 13.43 -5.41 3.09
N VAL A 154 12.13 -5.40 3.43
CA VAL A 154 11.24 -6.53 3.14
C VAL A 154 10.99 -6.71 1.64
N PHE A 155 10.87 -5.62 0.86
CA PHE A 155 10.73 -5.70 -0.60
C PHE A 155 11.99 -6.26 -1.28
N ILE A 156 13.18 -5.82 -0.85
CA ILE A 156 14.47 -6.36 -1.34
C ILE A 156 14.59 -7.85 -1.01
N HIS A 157 14.25 -8.23 0.23
CA HIS A 157 14.31 -9.62 0.67
C HIS A 157 13.36 -10.53 -0.13
N ALA A 158 12.16 -10.06 -0.42
CA ALA A 158 11.20 -10.77 -1.26
C ALA A 158 11.67 -10.95 -2.72
N GLY A 159 12.58 -10.12 -3.21
CA GLY A 159 13.20 -10.29 -4.53
C GLY A 159 12.89 -9.20 -5.56
N PHE A 160 12.27 -8.09 -5.17
CA PHE A 160 12.15 -6.92 -6.05
C PHE A 160 13.53 -6.36 -6.41
N LYS A 161 13.71 -5.99 -7.67
CA LYS A 161 15.04 -5.68 -8.23
C LYS A 161 15.39 -4.21 -8.18
N LYS A 162 14.39 -3.33 -8.34
CA LYS A 162 14.57 -1.88 -8.37
C LYS A 162 13.44 -1.19 -7.64
N TRP A 163 13.75 -0.02 -7.08
CA TRP A 163 12.77 0.75 -6.31
C TRP A 163 13.07 2.24 -6.32
N ILE A 164 12.06 3.02 -6.07
CA ILE A 164 12.13 4.45 -5.77
C ILE A 164 11.01 4.82 -4.82
N GLY A 165 11.28 5.67 -3.85
CA GLY A 165 10.27 6.08 -2.88
C GLY A 165 10.84 6.98 -1.80
N GLY A 166 10.09 7.18 -0.73
CA GLY A 166 10.51 8.03 0.38
C GLY A 166 9.40 8.25 1.41
N ARG A 167 9.66 9.22 2.30
CA ARG A 167 8.74 9.67 3.35
C ARG A 167 7.98 10.91 2.86
N ARG A 168 6.67 10.93 3.06
CA ARG A 168 5.80 12.07 2.84
C ARG A 168 5.49 12.73 4.19
N SER A 169 6.33 13.67 4.59
CA SER A 169 6.27 14.27 5.92
C SER A 169 4.94 14.98 6.25
N LYS A 170 4.22 15.51 5.25
CA LYS A 170 2.95 16.20 5.45
C LYS A 170 1.76 15.28 5.68
N SER A 171 1.82 14.06 5.19
CA SER A 171 0.77 13.03 5.32
C SER A 171 1.18 11.88 6.24
N TYR A 172 2.39 11.94 6.82
CA TYR A 172 2.91 10.90 7.71
C TYR A 172 2.88 9.50 7.06
N GLU A 173 3.22 9.46 5.79
CA GLU A 173 3.19 8.24 4.97
C GLU A 173 4.56 7.91 4.39
N LEU A 174 4.77 6.64 4.18
CA LEU A 174 5.77 6.09 3.28
C LEU A 174 5.15 5.88 1.90
N CYS A 175 5.91 6.13 0.84
CA CYS A 175 5.53 5.77 -0.51
C CYS A 175 6.67 5.02 -1.18
N LEU A 176 6.33 4.00 -1.98
CA LEU A 176 7.29 3.13 -2.64
C LEU A 176 6.76 2.68 -4.00
N ILE A 177 7.61 2.75 -5.02
CA ILE A 177 7.47 1.94 -6.22
C ILE A 177 8.55 0.86 -6.15
N ALA A 178 8.15 -0.41 -6.28
CA ALA A 178 9.06 -1.53 -6.34
C ALA A 178 8.81 -2.32 -7.63
N CYS A 179 9.84 -2.55 -8.42
CA CYS A 179 9.77 -3.23 -9.72
C CYS A 179 10.24 -4.68 -9.60
N LYS A 180 9.48 -5.62 -10.20
CA LYS A 180 9.88 -7.03 -10.28
C LYS A 180 11.14 -7.20 -11.10
N GLY A 181 11.24 -6.51 -12.25
CA GLY A 181 12.39 -6.51 -13.16
C GLY A 181 13.37 -5.37 -12.94
N GLU A 182 14.48 -5.43 -13.68
CA GLU A 182 15.50 -4.36 -13.70
C GLU A 182 14.97 -3.10 -14.39
N LYS A 183 15.33 -1.94 -13.85
CA LYS A 183 15.03 -0.61 -14.39
C LYS A 183 16.24 0.28 -14.25
N SER A 184 16.45 1.16 -15.22
CA SER A 184 17.43 2.25 -15.11
C SER A 184 16.91 3.34 -14.16
N ASP A 185 17.83 4.13 -13.61
CA ASP A 185 17.46 5.26 -12.74
C ASP A 185 16.55 6.27 -13.44
N GLY A 186 16.76 6.48 -14.75
CA GLY A 186 15.89 7.36 -15.55
C GLY A 186 14.46 6.83 -15.70
N GLU A 187 14.27 5.52 -15.82
CA GLU A 187 12.94 4.89 -15.82
C GLU A 187 12.28 4.98 -14.45
N LEU A 188 13.01 4.70 -13.37
CA LEU A 188 12.51 4.84 -12.01
C LEU A 188 12.03 6.26 -11.72
N HIS A 189 12.82 7.26 -12.14
CA HIS A 189 12.44 8.66 -11.95
C HIS A 189 11.14 9.02 -12.70
N LYS A 190 10.96 8.52 -13.93
CA LYS A 190 9.72 8.70 -14.69
C LYS A 190 8.53 8.04 -13.99
N LEU A 191 8.72 6.82 -13.47
CA LEU A 191 7.67 6.13 -12.69
C LEU A 191 7.30 6.93 -11.44
N ALA A 192 8.29 7.45 -10.70
CA ALA A 192 8.03 8.26 -9.50
C ALA A 192 7.21 9.51 -9.84
N LEU A 193 7.57 10.26 -10.89
CA LEU A 193 6.82 11.45 -11.33
C LEU A 193 5.39 11.10 -11.74
N GLN A 194 5.17 9.93 -12.33
CA GLN A 194 3.88 9.50 -12.84
C GLN A 194 2.96 8.95 -11.77
N PHE A 195 3.47 8.16 -10.82
CA PHE A 195 2.64 7.32 -9.93
C PHE A 195 2.74 7.69 -8.45
N LEU A 196 3.86 8.26 -7.98
CA LEU A 196 3.93 8.66 -6.58
C LEU A 196 3.14 9.95 -6.33
N PRO A 197 2.44 10.03 -5.19
CA PRO A 197 1.62 11.19 -4.83
C PRO A 197 2.42 12.47 -4.63
#